data_80ed24c23c068574b7ae5d78df9f8a09
#
_entry.id   80ed24c23c068574b7ae5d78df9f8a09
#
_cell.length_a   1.000
_cell.length_b   1.000
_cell.length_c   1.000
_cell.angle_alpha   90.00
_cell.angle_beta   90.00
_cell.angle_gamma   90.00
#
_symmetry.space_group_name_H-M   'P 1'
#
loop_
_entity.id
_entity.type
_entity.pdbx_description
1 polymer ?
#
loop_
_entity_poly.entity_id
_entity_poly.type
_entity_poly.pdbx_seq_one_letter_code
_entity_poly.pdbx_strand_id
1 'polypeptide(L)'
;MRFHLFLAAVAASFSIPVLADSVDLNLNNDSIQATYATNWRAAEFNVGLLSNTDKNDWVASIGLLALGEQQTGGSRTEGGLGGKIYVADVQNKDVLALGLGGQFRVFPSNGPIGIGGYAYYAPDIVTAMDGKKFWEWGARVEFEMVKKTANIYLGYRKVRTDLDNNSNVTIDSGGHVGVRISF
;
A
#
# COMPACT_ATOMS: atom_id res chain seq x y z
N MET A 1 -9.49 -11.14 24.37
CA MET A 1 -8.06 -11.30 24.73
C MET A 1 -7.45 -12.48 23.96
N ARG A 2 -7.40 -12.42 22.60
CA ARG A 2 -6.86 -13.49 21.73
C ARG A 2 -6.14 -12.94 20.47
N PHE A 3 -5.68 -11.69 20.48
CA PHE A 3 -5.08 -11.02 19.31
C PHE A 3 -3.54 -11.09 19.24
N HIS A 4 -2.87 -11.68 20.23
CA HIS A 4 -1.39 -11.67 20.27
C HIS A 4 -0.71 -12.83 19.53
N LEU A 5 -1.44 -13.75 18.92
CA LEU A 5 -0.82 -14.96 18.31
C LEU A 5 -0.67 -14.91 16.79
N PHE A 6 -1.23 -13.93 16.08
CA PHE A 6 -1.14 -13.88 14.60
C PHE A 6 0.06 -13.10 14.06
N LEU A 7 0.67 -12.23 14.86
CA LEU A 7 1.81 -11.42 14.39
C LEU A 7 3.15 -12.19 14.35
N ALA A 8 3.25 -13.31 15.03
CA ALA A 8 4.51 -14.07 15.15
C ALA A 8 4.71 -15.13 14.05
N ALA A 9 3.70 -15.46 13.24
CA ALA A 9 3.75 -16.56 12.28
C ALA A 9 4.24 -16.16 10.88
N VAL A 10 4.40 -14.87 10.57
CA VAL A 10 4.83 -14.39 9.23
C VAL A 10 6.36 -14.24 9.13
N ALA A 11 7.09 -14.36 10.23
CA ALA A 11 8.54 -14.17 10.25
C ALA A 11 9.38 -15.41 9.92
N ALA A 12 8.78 -16.52 9.53
CA ALA A 12 9.49 -17.77 9.28
C ALA A 12 9.59 -18.12 7.79
N SER A 13 10.79 -17.92 7.23
CA SER A 13 11.40 -18.71 6.12
C SER A 13 10.96 -18.36 4.70
N PHE A 14 11.40 -17.21 4.18
CA PHE A 14 11.63 -17.09 2.74
C PHE A 14 13.09 -16.68 2.48
N SER A 15 13.94 -17.67 2.24
CA SER A 15 15.25 -17.45 1.62
C SER A 15 15.01 -17.30 0.12
N ILE A 16 14.72 -16.09 -0.36
CA ILE A 16 14.57 -15.75 -1.77
C ILE A 16 15.81 -14.96 -2.21
N PRO A 17 16.35 -15.21 -3.41
CA PRO A 17 17.56 -14.51 -3.88
C PRO A 17 17.33 -13.00 -3.95
N VAL A 18 18.32 -12.27 -3.49
CA VAL A 18 18.40 -10.80 -3.37
C VAL A 18 17.93 -10.09 -4.63
N LEU A 19 16.71 -9.60 -4.56
CA LEU A 19 16.18 -8.57 -5.42
C LEU A 19 15.71 -7.48 -4.46
N ALA A 20 15.88 -6.22 -4.79
CA ALA A 20 15.65 -5.11 -3.87
C ALA A 20 14.27 -5.20 -3.18
N ASP A 21 14.29 -5.77 -2.01
CA ASP A 21 13.11 -5.87 -1.15
C ASP A 21 12.89 -4.55 -0.44
N SER A 22 11.67 -4.25 -0.08
CA SER A 22 11.39 -3.05 0.70
C SER A 22 10.32 -3.29 1.76
N VAL A 23 10.50 -2.60 2.88
CA VAL A 23 9.50 -2.49 3.94
C VAL A 23 9.10 -1.03 4.05
N ASP A 24 7.79 -0.79 4.01
CA ASP A 24 7.17 0.51 4.16
C ASP A 24 6.26 0.47 5.39
N LEU A 25 6.53 1.35 6.36
CA LEU A 25 5.74 1.50 7.57
C LEU A 25 5.23 2.93 7.65
N ASN A 26 3.95 3.10 7.89
CA ASN A 26 3.38 4.42 8.10
C ASN A 26 2.31 4.43 9.19
N LEU A 27 2.18 5.58 9.80
CA LEU A 27 1.32 5.82 10.95
C LEU A 27 0.54 7.11 10.75
N ASN A 28 -0.71 7.12 11.16
CA ASN A 28 -1.48 8.31 11.44
C ASN A 28 -2.08 8.24 12.85
N ASN A 29 -3.00 9.14 13.20
CA ASN A 29 -3.59 9.17 14.54
C ASN A 29 -4.37 7.89 14.88
N ASP A 30 -5.01 7.31 13.86
CA ASP A 30 -6.01 6.26 14.04
C ASP A 30 -5.61 4.93 13.38
N SER A 31 -4.52 4.91 12.60
CA SER A 31 -4.16 3.70 11.87
C SER A 31 -2.65 3.49 11.71
N ILE A 32 -2.29 2.23 11.54
CA ILE A 32 -0.97 1.76 11.16
C ILE A 32 -1.06 0.95 9.88
N GLN A 33 -0.13 1.18 8.96
CA GLN A 33 0.03 0.36 7.77
C GLN A 33 1.46 -0.15 7.65
N ALA A 34 1.59 -1.43 7.33
CA ALA A 34 2.85 -2.06 6.96
C ALA A 34 2.70 -2.68 5.57
N THR A 35 3.70 -2.48 4.72
CA THR A 35 3.77 -3.11 3.40
C THR A 35 5.16 -3.67 3.18
N TYR A 36 5.24 -4.93 2.77
CA TYR A 36 6.44 -5.56 2.27
C TYR A 36 6.32 -5.71 0.75
N ALA A 37 7.36 -5.36 0.03
CA ALA A 37 7.41 -5.56 -1.41
C ALA A 37 8.73 -6.20 -1.82
N THR A 38 8.66 -7.12 -2.76
CA THR A 38 9.81 -7.76 -3.40
C THR A 38 9.74 -7.58 -4.90
N ASN A 39 10.86 -7.25 -5.52
CA ASN A 39 10.93 -7.01 -6.95
C ASN A 39 11.56 -8.21 -7.65
N TRP A 40 10.90 -8.74 -8.67
CA TRP A 40 11.45 -9.77 -9.53
C TRP A 40 11.49 -9.29 -10.98
N ARG A 41 12.69 -8.91 -11.44
CA ARG A 41 12.87 -8.28 -12.77
C ARG A 41 12.06 -6.99 -12.89
N ALA A 42 11.11 -6.93 -13.81
CA ALA A 42 10.20 -5.80 -14.04
C ALA A 42 8.83 -5.98 -13.34
N ALA A 43 8.74 -6.83 -12.33
CA ALA A 43 7.51 -7.05 -11.56
C ALA A 43 7.78 -6.82 -10.06
N GLU A 44 6.79 -6.24 -9.37
CA GLU A 44 6.75 -6.12 -7.91
C GLU A 44 5.62 -7.00 -7.38
N PHE A 45 5.95 -7.84 -6.41
CA PHE A 45 4.97 -8.52 -5.56
C PHE A 45 4.96 -7.83 -4.21
N ASN A 46 3.78 -7.45 -3.71
CA ASN A 46 3.65 -6.81 -2.42
C ASN A 46 2.55 -7.40 -1.56
N VAL A 47 2.75 -7.32 -0.24
CA VAL A 47 1.78 -7.70 0.78
C VAL A 47 1.64 -6.54 1.75
N GLY A 48 0.43 -6.13 2.03
CA GLY A 48 0.12 -5.00 2.91
C GLY A 48 -0.89 -5.35 3.98
N LEU A 49 -0.78 -4.70 5.11
CA LEU A 49 -1.75 -4.74 6.20
C LEU A 49 -1.97 -3.32 6.72
N LEU A 50 -3.21 -2.88 6.71
CA LEU A 50 -3.69 -1.65 7.32
C LEU A 50 -4.63 -2.00 8.48
N SER A 51 -4.42 -1.42 9.64
CA SER A 51 -5.30 -1.55 10.79
C SER A 51 -5.69 -0.18 11.30
N ASN A 52 -7.00 0.07 11.38
CA ASN A 52 -7.55 1.25 12.04
C ASN A 52 -7.93 0.87 13.47
N THR A 53 -7.26 1.47 14.44
CA THR A 53 -7.39 1.11 15.87
C THR A 53 -8.64 1.67 16.51
N ASP A 54 -9.17 2.79 16.01
CA ASP A 54 -10.38 3.43 16.55
C ASP A 54 -11.65 2.70 16.14
N LYS A 55 -11.67 2.18 14.91
CA LYS A 55 -12.85 1.50 14.35
C LYS A 55 -12.79 -0.03 14.45
N ASN A 56 -11.63 -0.58 14.83
CA ASN A 56 -11.29 -2.01 14.71
C ASN A 56 -11.43 -2.56 13.29
N ASP A 57 -11.37 -1.70 12.28
CA ASP A 57 -11.37 -2.10 10.87
C ASP A 57 -9.96 -2.48 10.43
N TRP A 58 -9.85 -3.45 9.52
CA TRP A 58 -8.55 -3.80 8.93
C TRP A 58 -8.69 -4.18 7.46
N VAL A 59 -7.58 -4.01 6.73
CA VAL A 59 -7.45 -4.39 5.32
C VAL A 59 -6.12 -5.10 5.12
N ALA A 60 -6.15 -6.33 4.65
CA ALA A 60 -5.00 -7.03 4.11
C ALA A 60 -5.02 -6.95 2.58
N SER A 61 -3.83 -6.86 1.96
CA SER A 61 -3.72 -6.82 0.51
C SER A 61 -2.55 -7.63 -0.01
N ILE A 62 -2.72 -8.17 -1.21
CA ILE A 62 -1.65 -8.82 -1.99
C ILE A 62 -1.69 -8.17 -3.38
N GLY A 63 -0.55 -7.68 -3.87
CA GLY A 63 -0.46 -7.00 -5.14
C GLY A 63 0.61 -7.56 -6.06
N LEU A 64 0.36 -7.42 -7.37
CA LEU A 64 1.32 -7.71 -8.43
C LEU A 64 1.30 -6.54 -9.42
N LEU A 65 2.46 -5.91 -9.64
CA LEU A 65 2.62 -4.78 -10.52
C LEU A 65 3.74 -5.02 -11.54
N ALA A 66 3.52 -4.59 -12.77
CA ALA A 66 4.59 -4.41 -13.75
C ALA A 66 5.26 -3.07 -13.50
N LEU A 67 6.59 -3.07 -13.31
CA LEU A 67 7.37 -1.89 -12.97
C LEU A 67 8.07 -1.30 -14.19
N GLY A 68 8.23 0.03 -14.18
CA GLY A 68 9.09 0.77 -15.09
C GLY A 68 9.86 1.85 -14.35
N GLU A 69 11.12 2.04 -14.73
CA GLU A 69 11.96 3.15 -14.27
C GLU A 69 12.48 3.92 -15.47
N GLN A 70 12.45 5.23 -15.38
CA GLN A 70 13.01 6.13 -16.40
C GLN A 70 13.87 7.20 -15.73
N GLN A 71 15.04 7.45 -16.30
CA GLN A 71 15.91 8.55 -15.91
C GLN A 71 16.09 9.49 -17.10
N THR A 72 15.71 10.75 -16.93
CA THR A 72 15.82 11.76 -17.98
C THR A 72 16.18 13.12 -17.37
N GLY A 73 17.25 13.75 -17.88
CA GLY A 73 17.66 15.10 -17.46
C GLY A 73 17.95 15.22 -15.97
N GLY A 74 18.43 14.15 -15.33
CA GLY A 74 18.68 14.14 -13.90
C GLY A 74 17.46 13.82 -13.02
N SER A 75 16.27 13.69 -13.59
CA SER A 75 15.06 13.24 -12.89
C SER A 75 14.94 11.72 -12.96
N ARG A 76 14.52 11.10 -11.85
CA ARG A 76 14.19 9.68 -11.75
C ARG A 76 12.69 9.54 -11.58
N THR A 77 12.07 8.77 -12.47
CA THR A 77 10.65 8.41 -12.40
C THR A 77 10.52 6.90 -12.29
N GLU A 78 9.81 6.44 -11.31
CA GLU A 78 9.48 5.04 -11.08
C GLU A 78 7.96 4.89 -11.15
N GLY A 79 7.47 3.85 -11.79
CA GLY A 79 6.03 3.60 -11.90
C GLY A 79 5.72 2.12 -11.94
N GLY A 80 4.50 1.77 -11.55
CA GLY A 80 4.00 0.42 -11.62
C GLY A 80 2.50 0.40 -11.91
N LEU A 81 2.08 -0.51 -12.77
CA LEU A 81 0.67 -0.78 -13.07
C LEU A 81 0.35 -2.24 -12.81
N GLY A 82 -0.82 -2.52 -12.24
CA GLY A 82 -1.20 -3.89 -11.94
C GLY A 82 -2.48 -4.02 -11.14
N GLY A 83 -2.54 -5.08 -10.34
CA GLY A 83 -3.70 -5.37 -9.52
C GLY A 83 -3.35 -5.70 -8.07
N LYS A 84 -4.32 -5.48 -7.20
CA LYS A 84 -4.27 -5.89 -5.78
C LYS A 84 -5.55 -6.62 -5.40
N ILE A 85 -5.41 -7.72 -4.69
CA ILE A 85 -6.51 -8.39 -4.00
C ILE A 85 -6.55 -7.82 -2.58
N TYR A 86 -7.73 -7.44 -2.14
CA TYR A 86 -8.00 -6.93 -0.80
C TYR A 86 -8.93 -7.86 -0.06
N VAL A 87 -8.63 -8.14 1.20
CA VAL A 87 -9.51 -8.75 2.18
C VAL A 87 -9.64 -7.76 3.32
N ALA A 88 -10.86 -7.38 3.66
CA ALA A 88 -11.10 -6.40 4.71
C ALA A 88 -12.25 -6.84 5.62
N ASP A 89 -12.13 -6.52 6.91
CA ASP A 89 -13.23 -6.54 7.87
C ASP A 89 -13.54 -5.08 8.23
N VAL A 90 -14.76 -4.66 7.92
CA VAL A 90 -15.19 -3.27 8.06
C VAL A 90 -16.56 -3.25 8.73
N GLN A 91 -16.62 -2.75 9.96
CA GLN A 91 -17.85 -2.72 10.76
C GLN A 91 -18.52 -4.11 10.90
N ASN A 92 -17.71 -5.18 11.12
CA ASN A 92 -18.12 -6.58 11.16
C ASN A 92 -18.73 -7.09 9.82
N LYS A 93 -18.28 -6.56 8.71
CA LYS A 93 -18.63 -7.00 7.36
C LYS A 93 -17.38 -7.36 6.58
N ASP A 94 -17.42 -8.52 5.96
CA ASP A 94 -16.32 -9.04 5.16
C ASP A 94 -16.39 -8.47 3.73
N VAL A 95 -15.25 -7.99 3.25
CA VAL A 95 -15.09 -7.47 1.87
C VAL A 95 -13.94 -8.18 1.19
N LEU A 96 -14.19 -8.72 0.00
CA LEU A 96 -13.18 -9.23 -0.91
C LEU A 96 -13.23 -8.42 -2.20
N ALA A 97 -12.11 -7.84 -2.62
CA ALA A 97 -12.07 -6.99 -3.80
C ALA A 97 -10.80 -7.22 -4.63
N LEU A 98 -10.93 -7.18 -5.96
CA LEU A 98 -9.81 -7.16 -6.90
C LEU A 98 -9.70 -5.76 -7.51
N GLY A 99 -8.77 -4.95 -7.01
CA GLY A 99 -8.50 -3.61 -7.50
C GLY A 99 -7.47 -3.60 -8.64
N LEU A 100 -7.74 -2.81 -9.66
CA LEU A 100 -6.78 -2.46 -10.70
C LEU A 100 -6.30 -1.04 -10.49
N GLY A 101 -5.01 -0.79 -10.77
CA GLY A 101 -4.45 0.52 -10.51
C GLY A 101 -2.94 0.59 -10.72
N GLY A 102 -2.31 1.50 -10.00
CA GLY A 102 -0.87 1.67 -10.08
C GLY A 102 -0.32 2.64 -9.06
N GLN A 103 0.99 2.79 -9.14
CA GLN A 103 1.77 3.71 -8.29
C GLN A 103 2.83 4.41 -9.12
N PHE A 104 3.27 5.58 -8.63
CA PHE A 104 4.39 6.30 -9.22
C PHE A 104 5.20 7.03 -8.15
N ARG A 105 6.45 7.31 -8.48
CA ARG A 105 7.37 8.15 -7.70
C ARG A 105 8.25 8.95 -8.65
N VAL A 106 8.45 10.23 -8.35
CA VAL A 106 9.27 11.13 -9.15
C VAL A 106 10.21 11.89 -8.25
N PHE A 107 11.51 11.81 -8.53
CA PHE A 107 12.57 12.57 -7.88
C PHE A 107 13.17 13.53 -8.91
N PRO A 108 12.80 14.83 -8.87
CA PRO A 108 13.30 15.81 -9.81
C PRO A 108 14.78 16.12 -9.58
N SER A 109 15.51 16.35 -10.68
CA SER A 109 16.89 16.88 -10.64
C SER A 109 17.88 16.14 -9.74
N ASN A 110 17.73 14.82 -9.57
CA ASN A 110 18.54 14.01 -8.64
C ASN A 110 18.55 14.52 -7.19
N GLY A 111 17.61 15.40 -6.85
CA GLY A 111 17.46 15.90 -5.48
C GLY A 111 16.91 14.82 -4.52
N PRO A 112 17.03 15.04 -3.21
CA PRO A 112 16.53 14.10 -2.21
C PRO A 112 15.01 14.17 -2.02
N ILE A 113 14.35 15.18 -2.59
CA ILE A 113 12.90 15.37 -2.44
C ILE A 113 12.19 14.77 -3.65
N GLY A 114 11.24 13.89 -3.39
CA GLY A 114 10.38 13.28 -4.39
C GLY A 114 8.90 13.44 -4.06
N ILE A 115 8.08 13.18 -5.04
CA ILE A 115 6.64 13.04 -4.89
C ILE A 115 6.23 11.64 -5.35
N GLY A 116 5.23 11.08 -4.69
CA GLY A 116 4.69 9.78 -5.06
C GLY A 116 3.18 9.75 -4.87
N GLY A 117 2.57 8.77 -5.50
CA GLY A 117 1.15 8.52 -5.34
C GLY A 117 0.77 7.15 -5.87
N TYR A 118 -0.41 6.70 -5.47
CA TYR A 118 -0.99 5.45 -5.93
C TYR A 118 -2.51 5.56 -5.95
N ALA A 119 -3.14 4.75 -6.80
CA ALA A 119 -4.58 4.61 -6.82
C ALA A 119 -4.96 3.22 -7.32
N TYR A 120 -5.92 2.58 -6.64
CA TYR A 120 -6.50 1.28 -7.01
C TYR A 120 -8.02 1.36 -6.87
N TYR A 121 -8.71 0.74 -7.82
CA TYR A 121 -10.16 0.70 -7.85
C TYR A 121 -10.66 -0.70 -8.18
N ALA A 122 -11.59 -1.20 -7.39
CA ALA A 122 -12.34 -2.43 -7.63
C ALA A 122 -13.82 -2.09 -7.83
N PRO A 123 -14.35 -2.22 -9.04
CA PRO A 123 -15.79 -2.09 -9.30
C PRO A 123 -16.58 -3.28 -8.74
N ASP A 124 -17.90 -3.14 -8.72
CA ASP A 124 -18.85 -4.11 -8.19
C ASP A 124 -18.65 -5.54 -8.73
N ILE A 125 -18.39 -5.66 -10.02
CA ILE A 125 -18.20 -6.96 -10.70
C ILE A 125 -17.02 -7.79 -10.17
N VAL A 126 -16.05 -7.17 -9.52
CA VAL A 126 -14.85 -7.81 -8.96
C VAL A 126 -14.73 -7.59 -7.45
N THR A 127 -15.84 -7.20 -6.82
CA THR A 127 -15.98 -7.09 -5.37
C THR A 127 -17.02 -8.11 -4.91
N ALA A 128 -16.77 -8.78 -3.80
CA ALA A 128 -17.59 -9.88 -3.32
C ALA A 128 -17.84 -9.77 -1.81
N MET A 129 -18.63 -10.69 -1.27
CA MET A 129 -19.13 -10.72 0.11
C MET A 129 -20.08 -9.53 0.35
N ASP A 130 -19.86 -8.75 1.41
CA ASP A 130 -20.70 -7.59 1.74
C ASP A 130 -20.30 -6.31 0.98
N GLY A 131 -19.26 -6.35 0.14
CA GLY A 131 -18.74 -5.20 -0.59
C GLY A 131 -19.28 -5.06 -2.00
N LYS A 132 -19.49 -3.83 -2.47
CA LYS A 132 -19.84 -3.48 -3.86
C LYS A 132 -18.72 -2.82 -4.62
N LYS A 133 -17.98 -1.92 -3.97
CA LYS A 133 -16.85 -1.20 -4.56
C LYS A 133 -15.79 -1.01 -3.51
N PHE A 134 -14.55 -1.06 -3.93
CA PHE A 134 -13.42 -0.76 -3.08
C PHE A 134 -12.46 0.17 -3.81
N TRP A 135 -11.91 1.16 -3.12
CA TRP A 135 -10.88 2.01 -3.66
C TRP A 135 -9.94 2.54 -2.59
N GLU A 136 -8.70 2.60 -3.00
CA GLU A 136 -7.59 3.07 -2.22
C GLU A 136 -6.80 4.07 -3.07
N TRP A 137 -6.47 5.23 -2.49
CA TRP A 137 -5.54 6.16 -3.11
C TRP A 137 -4.74 6.91 -2.07
N GLY A 138 -3.58 7.38 -2.47
CA GLY A 138 -2.73 8.21 -1.64
C GLY A 138 -1.74 9.02 -2.46
N ALA A 139 -1.27 10.09 -1.82
CA ALA A 139 -0.20 10.93 -2.34
C ALA A 139 0.78 11.24 -1.21
N ARG A 140 2.06 11.39 -1.53
CA ARG A 140 3.10 11.64 -0.53
C ARG A 140 4.25 12.47 -1.08
N VAL A 141 4.88 13.22 -0.19
CA VAL A 141 6.17 13.87 -0.42
C VAL A 141 7.22 13.06 0.33
N GLU A 142 8.26 12.66 -0.37
CA GLU A 142 9.33 11.80 0.13
C GLU A 142 10.62 12.58 0.27
N PHE A 143 11.37 12.29 1.32
CA PHE A 143 12.75 12.74 1.49
C PHE A 143 13.67 11.51 1.55
N GLU A 144 14.54 11.39 0.56
CA GLU A 144 15.50 10.31 0.41
C GLU A 144 16.71 10.58 1.33
N MET A 145 16.74 9.94 2.51
CA MET A 145 17.85 10.05 3.46
C MET A 145 19.10 9.33 2.96
N VAL A 146 18.89 8.15 2.38
CA VAL A 146 19.93 7.37 1.71
C VAL A 146 19.39 6.97 0.35
N LYS A 147 20.10 7.38 -0.69
CA LYS A 147 19.66 7.23 -2.08
C LYS A 147 19.28 5.79 -2.39
N LYS A 148 18.03 5.60 -2.86
CA LYS A 148 17.41 4.31 -3.19
C LYS A 148 17.25 3.33 -2.03
N THR A 149 17.67 3.67 -0.81
CA THR A 149 17.66 2.74 0.34
C THR A 149 16.70 3.17 1.43
N ALA A 150 16.75 4.43 1.87
CA ALA A 150 15.95 4.88 3.01
C ALA A 150 15.27 6.22 2.74
N ASN A 151 13.96 6.23 2.84
CA ASN A 151 13.11 7.40 2.66
C ASN A 151 12.23 7.61 3.88
N ILE A 152 12.06 8.86 4.26
CA ILE A 152 10.97 9.30 5.13
C ILE A 152 9.95 10.06 4.29
N TYR A 153 8.69 10.04 4.68
CA TYR A 153 7.68 10.75 3.92
C TYR A 153 6.52 11.25 4.78
N LEU A 154 5.87 12.27 4.26
CA LEU A 154 4.56 12.74 4.69
C LEU A 154 3.56 12.50 3.56
N GLY A 155 2.42 11.97 3.87
CA GLY A 155 1.41 11.67 2.88
C GLY A 155 -0.01 11.84 3.36
N TYR A 156 -0.93 11.67 2.43
CA TYR A 156 -2.36 11.55 2.67
C TYR A 156 -2.85 10.28 2.01
N ARG A 157 -3.68 9.52 2.71
CA ARG A 157 -4.30 8.29 2.21
C ARG A 157 -5.79 8.31 2.45
N LYS A 158 -6.53 7.67 1.53
CA LYS A 158 -7.94 7.36 1.72
C LYS A 158 -8.25 5.95 1.23
N VAL A 159 -8.88 5.16 2.11
CA VAL A 159 -9.37 3.80 1.82
C VAL A 159 -10.84 3.75 2.12
N ARG A 160 -11.64 3.33 1.16
CA ARG A 160 -13.11 3.32 1.25
C ARG A 160 -13.68 2.10 0.56
N THR A 161 -14.76 1.59 1.13
CA THR A 161 -15.61 0.57 0.52
C THR A 161 -17.07 1.03 0.48
N ASP A 162 -17.79 0.65 -0.56
CA ASP A 162 -19.24 0.75 -0.62
C ASP A 162 -19.79 -0.65 -0.30
N LEU A 163 -20.73 -0.75 0.62
CA LEU A 163 -21.33 -2.00 1.07
C LEU A 163 -22.68 -2.26 0.40
N ASP A 164 -23.15 -3.50 0.43
CA ASP A 164 -24.39 -3.96 -0.19
C ASP A 164 -25.65 -3.23 0.29
N ASN A 165 -25.65 -2.72 1.52
CA ASN A 165 -26.72 -1.92 2.08
C ASN A 165 -26.70 -0.45 1.61
N ASN A 166 -25.98 -0.12 0.55
CA ASN A 166 -25.73 1.23 0.04
C ASN A 166 -25.03 2.20 1.03
N SER A 167 -24.40 1.65 2.08
CA SER A 167 -23.57 2.45 2.97
C SER A 167 -22.18 2.64 2.40
N ASN A 168 -21.69 3.87 2.51
CA ASN A 168 -20.32 4.20 2.14
C ASN A 168 -19.47 4.23 3.42
N VAL A 169 -18.50 3.36 3.54
CA VAL A 169 -17.64 3.29 4.72
C VAL A 169 -16.22 3.70 4.36
N THR A 170 -15.73 4.73 5.05
CA THR A 170 -14.32 5.11 5.00
C THR A 170 -13.57 4.34 6.08
N ILE A 171 -12.73 3.42 5.67
CA ILE A 171 -11.90 2.60 6.55
C ILE A 171 -10.81 3.45 7.17
N ASP A 172 -10.09 4.19 6.31
CA ASP A 172 -9.03 5.09 6.74
C ASP A 172 -8.99 6.35 5.86
N SER A 173 -8.73 7.50 6.46
CA SER A 173 -8.57 8.76 5.74
C SER A 173 -7.81 9.76 6.59
N GLY A 174 -6.63 10.17 6.14
CA GLY A 174 -5.84 11.14 6.88
C GLY A 174 -4.42 11.32 6.40
N GLY A 175 -3.80 12.36 6.96
CA GLY A 175 -2.37 12.58 6.84
C GLY A 175 -1.61 11.53 7.65
N HIS A 176 -0.49 11.05 7.11
CA HIS A 176 0.36 10.06 7.77
C HIS A 176 1.84 10.38 7.58
N VAL A 177 2.65 9.89 8.49
CA VAL A 177 4.11 9.88 8.37
C VAL A 177 4.56 8.43 8.14
N GLY A 178 5.62 8.25 7.38
CA GLY A 178 6.12 6.92 7.13
C GLY A 178 7.61 6.87 6.81
N VAL A 179 8.12 5.65 6.84
CA VAL A 179 9.47 5.30 6.46
C VAL A 179 9.44 4.12 5.52
N ARG A 180 10.25 4.19 4.45
CA ARG A 180 10.51 3.07 3.55
C ARG A 180 11.98 2.73 3.57
N ILE A 181 12.29 1.45 3.74
CA ILE A 181 13.65 0.90 3.69
C ILE A 181 13.68 -0.14 2.59
N SER A 182 14.64 0.00 1.66
CA SER A 182 14.92 -0.95 0.57
C SER A 182 16.29 -1.59 0.78
N PHE A 183 16.40 -2.90 0.55
CA PHE A 183 17.62 -3.69 0.84
C PHE A 183 17.77 -4.86 -0.13
#